data_2e164e2eacc31128d8324f331d0b333f
#
_entry.id   2e164e2eacc31128d8324f331d0b333f
#
_cell.length_a   1.000
_cell.length_b   1.000
_cell.length_c   1.000
_cell.angle_alpha   90.00
_cell.angle_beta   90.00
_cell.angle_gamma   90.00
#
_symmetry.space_group_name_H-M   'P 1'
#
loop_
_entity.id
_entity.type
_entity.pdbx_description
1 polymer ?
#
loop_
_entity_poly.entity_id
_entity_poly.type
_entity_poly.pdbx_seq_one_letter_code
_entity_poly.pdbx_strand_id
1 'polypeptide(L)'
;ELYANTGGQESGLMQKGFVAKMAPVGKLFDKVRLPEIARESGCHYVVNCTVSKPSLVEKVVRNAVLIAREIGPTYLQLYTPCILEIGKNSMEGLQEMRDSEKPTERFAFKEYISEPAKQLLAERDAKAKEKKAAAKQLVS
;
A
#
# COMPACT_ATOMS: atom_id res chain seq x y z
N GLU A 1 -3.35 -10.31 5.10
CA GLU A 1 -3.34 -11.59 4.43
C GLU A 1 -3.97 -12.72 5.28
N LEU A 2 -3.54 -12.92 6.51
CA LEU A 2 -4.10 -13.91 7.42
C LEU A 2 -4.25 -13.32 8.83
N TYR A 3 -5.03 -13.96 9.69
CA TYR A 3 -5.20 -13.54 11.09
C TYR A 3 -4.10 -14.16 11.94
N ALA A 4 -2.91 -13.53 11.94
CA ALA A 4 -1.70 -14.08 12.55
C ALA A 4 -1.75 -14.10 14.07
N ASN A 5 -2.20 -13.01 14.70
CA ASN A 5 -2.23 -12.87 16.16
C ASN A 5 -3.19 -13.83 16.90
N THR A 6 -4.12 -14.44 16.17
CA THR A 6 -5.10 -15.38 16.73
C THR A 6 -4.84 -16.84 16.32
N GLY A 7 -3.71 -17.13 15.68
CA GLY A 7 -3.27 -18.49 15.38
C GLY A 7 -3.22 -18.88 13.91
N GLY A 8 -3.28 -17.93 12.99
CA GLY A 8 -3.10 -18.19 11.55
C GLY A 8 -4.36 -18.68 10.85
N GLN A 9 -5.51 -18.05 11.10
CA GLN A 9 -6.74 -18.32 10.38
C GLN A 9 -6.73 -17.73 8.96
N GLU A 10 -7.49 -18.35 8.08
CA GLU A 10 -7.73 -17.85 6.74
C GLU A 10 -8.50 -16.53 6.76
N SER A 11 -8.08 -15.57 5.94
CA SER A 11 -8.82 -14.33 5.69
C SER A 11 -9.24 -14.21 4.22
N GLY A 12 -10.20 -13.34 3.93
CA GLY A 12 -10.58 -13.00 2.56
C GLY A 12 -9.41 -12.45 1.72
N LEU A 13 -8.40 -11.88 2.37
CA LEU A 13 -7.20 -11.32 1.71
C LEU A 13 -6.05 -12.32 1.56
N MET A 14 -6.17 -13.53 2.09
CA MET A 14 -5.17 -14.57 1.92
C MET A 14 -5.15 -15.06 0.47
N GLN A 15 -3.96 -15.33 -0.05
CA GLN A 15 -3.79 -15.81 -1.41
C GLN A 15 -4.35 -17.22 -1.56
N LYS A 16 -4.98 -17.51 -2.70
CA LYS A 16 -5.44 -18.86 -3.04
C LYS A 16 -4.27 -19.86 -2.99
N GLY A 17 -4.52 -21.00 -2.39
CA GLY A 17 -3.53 -22.06 -2.19
C GLY A 17 -2.55 -21.83 -1.02
N PHE A 18 -2.56 -20.65 -0.39
CA PHE A 18 -1.69 -20.41 0.77
C PHE A 18 -2.17 -21.24 1.96
N VAL A 19 -1.23 -21.98 2.57
CA VAL A 19 -1.46 -22.82 3.75
C VAL A 19 -1.10 -22.01 5.00
N ALA A 20 -1.98 -22.04 6.00
CA ALA A 20 -1.75 -21.43 7.30
C ALA A 20 -2.02 -22.47 8.40
N LYS A 21 -1.58 -22.21 9.63
CA LYS A 21 -1.71 -23.17 10.75
C LYS A 21 -3.13 -23.67 10.97
N MET A 22 -4.11 -22.77 10.88
CA MET A 22 -5.54 -23.10 11.03
C MET A 22 -6.29 -23.22 9.70
N ALA A 23 -5.56 -23.27 8.59
CA ALA A 23 -6.06 -23.53 7.24
C ALA A 23 -5.13 -24.50 6.51
N PRO A 24 -5.01 -25.77 6.99
CA PRO A 24 -4.00 -26.74 6.50
C PRO A 24 -4.28 -27.21 5.07
N VAL A 25 -5.51 -27.12 4.59
CA VAL A 25 -5.88 -27.45 3.21
C VAL A 25 -5.51 -26.34 2.24
N GLY A 26 -5.17 -25.16 2.75
CA GLY A 26 -4.95 -23.95 1.98
C GLY A 26 -6.24 -23.29 1.55
N LYS A 27 -6.14 -22.01 1.19
CA LYS A 27 -7.31 -21.24 0.75
C LYS A 27 -7.83 -21.70 -0.61
N LEU A 28 -9.11 -21.99 -0.68
CA LEU A 28 -9.76 -22.51 -1.90
C LEU A 28 -10.22 -21.40 -2.86
N PHE A 29 -10.52 -20.22 -2.35
CA PHE A 29 -11.10 -19.11 -3.11
C PHE A 29 -10.08 -18.03 -3.43
N ASP A 30 -10.34 -17.25 -4.48
CA ASP A 30 -9.50 -16.13 -4.85
C ASP A 30 -9.55 -15.03 -3.79
N LYS A 31 -8.48 -14.25 -3.75
CA LYS A 31 -8.32 -13.11 -2.85
C LYS A 31 -9.35 -12.02 -3.15
N VAL A 32 -9.96 -11.46 -2.10
CA VAL A 32 -10.79 -10.26 -2.21
C VAL A 32 -9.93 -9.08 -2.69
N ARG A 33 -10.41 -8.36 -3.68
CA ARG A 33 -9.73 -7.21 -4.29
C ARG A 33 -10.14 -5.90 -3.62
N LEU A 34 -9.69 -5.69 -2.38
CA LEU A 34 -10.06 -4.50 -1.62
C LEU A 34 -9.66 -3.17 -2.28
N PRO A 35 -8.49 -3.02 -2.94
CA PRO A 35 -8.18 -1.77 -3.65
C PRO A 35 -9.19 -1.44 -4.75
N GLU A 36 -9.62 -2.42 -5.51
CA GLU A 36 -10.63 -2.23 -6.56
C GLU A 36 -12.00 -1.88 -5.95
N ILE A 37 -12.40 -2.57 -4.88
CA ILE A 37 -13.63 -2.25 -4.15
C ILE A 37 -13.59 -0.82 -3.60
N ALA A 38 -12.49 -0.41 -2.98
CA ALA A 38 -12.31 0.94 -2.46
C ALA A 38 -12.44 2.01 -3.56
N ARG A 39 -11.84 1.75 -4.73
CA ARG A 39 -11.96 2.62 -5.89
C ARG A 39 -13.42 2.77 -6.34
N GLU A 40 -14.10 1.67 -6.55
CA GLU A 40 -15.51 1.64 -6.99
C GLU A 40 -16.47 2.21 -5.91
N SER A 41 -16.05 2.18 -4.64
CA SER A 41 -16.77 2.81 -3.52
C SER A 41 -16.51 4.32 -3.40
N GLY A 42 -15.79 4.94 -4.35
CA GLY A 42 -15.59 6.37 -4.41
C GLY A 42 -14.35 6.89 -3.67
N CYS A 43 -13.37 6.04 -3.33
CA CYS A 43 -12.10 6.54 -2.82
C CYS A 43 -11.34 7.33 -3.89
N HIS A 44 -10.87 8.53 -3.52
CA HIS A 44 -10.14 9.43 -4.41
C HIS A 44 -8.67 9.07 -4.58
N TYR A 45 -8.13 8.31 -3.65
CA TYR A 45 -6.75 7.83 -3.66
C TYR A 45 -6.69 6.40 -3.13
N VAL A 46 -6.20 5.48 -3.95
CA VAL A 46 -6.09 4.06 -3.59
C VAL A 46 -4.69 3.57 -3.93
N VAL A 47 -4.01 2.98 -2.96
CA VAL A 47 -2.65 2.43 -3.15
C VAL A 47 -2.58 1.00 -2.66
N ASN A 48 -1.90 0.17 -3.45
CA ASN A 48 -1.45 -1.17 -3.06
C ASN A 48 0.07 -1.24 -3.20
N CYS A 49 0.79 -1.50 -2.10
CA CYS A 49 2.24 -1.67 -2.11
C CYS A 49 2.71 -2.46 -0.88
N THR A 50 4.01 -2.66 -0.76
CA THR A 50 4.62 -3.20 0.46
C THR A 50 5.25 -2.09 1.30
N VAL A 51 5.70 -2.41 2.51
CA VAL A 51 6.46 -1.49 3.37
C VAL A 51 7.98 -1.58 3.16
N SER A 52 8.44 -2.30 2.15
CA SER A 52 9.88 -2.51 1.88
C SER A 52 10.65 -1.23 1.56
N LYS A 53 9.94 -0.17 1.12
CA LYS A 53 10.51 1.13 0.72
C LYS A 53 9.94 2.26 1.58
N PRO A 54 10.59 2.63 2.70
CA PRO A 54 10.07 3.65 3.63
C PRO A 54 9.76 5.00 2.98
N SER A 55 10.58 5.46 2.04
CA SER A 55 10.36 6.72 1.33
C SER A 55 9.09 6.69 0.45
N LEU A 56 8.77 5.54 -0.14
CA LEU A 56 7.52 5.36 -0.88
C LEU A 56 6.32 5.39 0.08
N VAL A 57 6.41 4.68 1.21
CA VAL A 57 5.36 4.66 2.23
C VAL A 57 5.10 6.07 2.74
N GLU A 58 6.15 6.83 3.08
CA GLU A 58 6.01 8.23 3.50
C GLU A 58 5.27 9.07 2.45
N LYS A 59 5.68 8.97 1.18
CA LYS A 59 5.04 9.68 0.07
C LYS A 59 3.55 9.35 -0.04
N VAL A 60 3.20 8.07 -0.07
CA VAL A 60 1.79 7.66 -0.26
C VAL A 60 0.92 8.03 0.94
N VAL A 61 1.45 7.93 2.17
CA VAL A 61 0.72 8.36 3.37
C VAL A 61 0.50 9.86 3.37
N ARG A 62 1.52 10.68 3.03
CA ARG A 62 1.37 12.15 2.92
C ARG A 62 0.32 12.53 1.88
N ASN A 63 0.32 11.88 0.72
CA ASN A 63 -0.69 12.10 -0.32
C ASN A 63 -2.08 11.72 0.19
N ALA A 64 -2.22 10.54 0.80
CA ALA A 64 -3.50 10.07 1.33
C ALA A 64 -4.09 11.02 2.38
N VAL A 65 -3.26 11.48 3.33
CA VAL A 65 -3.71 12.42 4.38
C VAL A 65 -4.17 13.75 3.77
N LEU A 66 -3.42 14.30 2.80
CA LEU A 66 -3.81 15.55 2.15
C LEU A 66 -5.13 15.38 1.39
N ILE A 67 -5.27 14.34 0.58
CA ILE A 67 -6.48 14.09 -0.20
C ILE A 67 -7.68 13.80 0.71
N ALA A 68 -7.47 13.05 1.80
CA ALA A 68 -8.55 12.76 2.75
C ALA A 68 -9.09 14.01 3.45
N ARG A 69 -8.24 15.02 3.69
CA ARG A 69 -8.63 16.30 4.31
C ARG A 69 -9.34 17.24 3.36
N GLU A 70 -8.91 17.28 2.10
CA GLU A 70 -9.35 18.32 1.16
C GLU A 70 -10.43 17.84 0.20
N ILE A 71 -10.52 16.52 -0.08
CA ILE A 71 -11.40 15.98 -1.11
C ILE A 71 -12.34 14.90 -0.56
N GLY A 72 -11.78 13.80 0.00
CA GLY A 72 -12.60 12.69 0.43
C GLY A 72 -11.82 11.40 0.74
N PRO A 73 -12.50 10.27 0.83
CA PRO A 73 -11.92 9.04 1.37
C PRO A 73 -10.74 8.53 0.54
N THR A 74 -9.79 7.93 1.26
CA THR A 74 -8.59 7.30 0.70
C THR A 74 -8.40 5.90 1.26
N TYR A 75 -7.76 5.01 0.51
CA TYR A 75 -7.48 3.64 0.93
C TYR A 75 -6.03 3.26 0.63
N LEU A 76 -5.31 2.81 1.65
CA LEU A 76 -3.95 2.30 1.52
C LEU A 76 -3.90 0.83 1.95
N GLN A 77 -3.48 -0.05 1.05
CA GLN A 77 -3.16 -1.43 1.36
C GLN A 77 -1.64 -1.60 1.37
N LEU A 78 -1.08 -1.69 2.57
CA LEU A 78 0.36 -1.81 2.80
C LEU A 78 0.66 -3.22 3.31
N TYR A 79 1.36 -4.01 2.50
CA TYR A 79 1.72 -5.37 2.87
C TYR A 79 2.96 -5.39 3.77
N THR A 80 2.84 -6.12 4.87
CA THR A 80 3.94 -6.54 5.72
C THR A 80 3.77 -8.02 6.08
N PRO A 81 4.77 -8.89 5.92
CA PRO A 81 4.66 -10.29 6.28
C PRO A 81 4.69 -10.48 7.79
N CYS A 82 3.92 -11.43 8.30
CA CYS A 82 4.10 -11.93 9.66
C CYS A 82 5.16 -13.05 9.64
N ILE A 83 6.40 -12.72 9.98
CA ILE A 83 7.53 -13.66 9.91
C ILE A 83 7.33 -14.90 10.80
N LEU A 84 6.63 -14.76 11.92
CA LEU A 84 6.32 -15.88 12.82
C LEU A 84 5.36 -16.90 12.18
N GLU A 85 4.32 -16.41 11.48
CA GLU A 85 3.33 -17.29 10.86
C GLU A 85 3.82 -17.93 9.56
N ILE A 86 4.68 -17.23 8.82
CA ILE A 86 5.25 -17.77 7.58
C ILE A 86 6.54 -18.56 7.81
N GLY A 87 7.02 -18.66 9.07
CA GLY A 87 8.20 -19.44 9.45
C GLY A 87 9.51 -18.92 8.86
N LYS A 88 9.64 -17.62 8.68
CA LYS A 88 10.82 -16.96 8.08
C LYS A 88 11.52 -16.06 9.09
N ASN A 89 12.82 -15.84 8.89
CA ASN A 89 13.55 -14.81 9.62
C ASN A 89 13.30 -13.41 9.00
N SER A 90 13.78 -12.35 9.66
CA SER A 90 13.55 -10.98 9.24
C SER A 90 14.10 -10.64 7.85
N MET A 91 15.25 -11.21 7.48
CA MET A 91 15.87 -10.98 6.17
C MET A 91 15.09 -11.67 5.06
N GLU A 92 14.64 -12.89 5.29
CA GLU A 92 13.78 -13.64 4.37
C GLU A 92 12.43 -12.94 4.19
N GLY A 93 11.85 -12.40 5.28
CA GLY A 93 10.62 -11.60 5.21
C GLY A 93 10.80 -10.31 4.40
N LEU A 94 11.94 -9.62 4.55
CA LEU A 94 12.27 -8.45 3.74
C LEU A 94 12.45 -8.82 2.25
N GLN A 95 13.10 -9.94 1.97
CA GLN A 95 13.27 -10.42 0.60
C GLN A 95 11.93 -10.79 -0.02
N GLU A 96 11.05 -11.46 0.72
CA GLU A 96 9.69 -11.76 0.26
C GLU A 96 8.90 -10.50 -0.11
N MET A 97 8.97 -9.44 0.71
CA MET A 97 8.33 -8.16 0.37
C MET A 97 8.85 -7.61 -0.95
N ARG A 98 10.18 -7.60 -1.17
CA ARG A 98 10.81 -7.12 -2.41
C ARG A 98 10.41 -7.96 -3.62
N ASP A 99 10.36 -9.27 -3.46
CA ASP A 99 9.94 -10.18 -4.53
C ASP A 99 8.46 -9.99 -4.88
N SER A 100 7.62 -9.71 -3.88
CA SER A 100 6.18 -9.43 -4.05
C SER A 100 5.89 -8.10 -4.77
N GLU A 101 6.86 -7.20 -4.88
CA GLU A 101 6.74 -5.91 -5.57
C GLU A 101 7.01 -5.99 -7.08
N LYS A 102 7.51 -7.10 -7.59
CA LYS A 102 7.74 -7.25 -9.04
C LYS A 102 6.45 -7.00 -9.82
N PRO A 103 6.52 -6.46 -11.06
CA PRO A 103 5.33 -5.98 -11.79
C PRO A 103 4.19 -6.98 -11.96
N THR A 104 4.51 -8.27 -12.02
CA THR A 104 3.53 -9.36 -12.16
C THR A 104 3.05 -9.93 -10.83
N GLU A 105 3.64 -9.49 -9.73
CA GLU A 105 3.41 -10.06 -8.42
C GLU A 105 2.27 -9.36 -7.66
N ARG A 106 1.83 -10.02 -6.58
CA ARG A 106 0.63 -9.67 -5.81
C ARG A 106 0.62 -8.29 -5.17
N PHE A 107 1.80 -7.74 -4.85
CA PHE A 107 1.96 -6.42 -4.23
C PHE A 107 2.76 -5.46 -5.10
N ALA A 108 2.80 -5.69 -6.41
CA ALA A 108 3.26 -4.68 -7.35
C ALA A 108 2.64 -3.32 -7.00
N PHE A 109 3.45 -2.27 -7.03
CA PHE A 109 2.95 -0.92 -6.76
C PHE A 109 1.84 -0.57 -7.75
N LYS A 110 0.67 -0.27 -7.21
CA LYS A 110 -0.48 0.21 -7.96
C LYS A 110 -1.06 1.42 -7.26
N GLU A 111 -1.28 2.48 -8.02
CA GLU A 111 -1.81 3.73 -7.52
C GLU A 111 -2.96 4.20 -8.42
N TYR A 112 -4.10 4.49 -7.80
CA TYR A 112 -5.23 5.17 -8.43
C TYR A 112 -5.39 6.53 -7.79
N ILE A 113 -5.54 7.56 -8.63
CA ILE A 113 -5.72 8.95 -8.21
C ILE A 113 -6.87 9.52 -9.05
N SER A 114 -7.93 10.00 -8.42
CA SER A 114 -9.03 10.68 -9.12
C SER A 114 -8.58 12.02 -9.71
N GLU A 115 -9.29 12.54 -10.69
CA GLU A 115 -8.92 13.81 -11.32
C GLU A 115 -8.85 15.00 -10.34
N PRO A 116 -9.80 15.20 -9.39
CA PRO A 116 -9.65 16.23 -8.36
C PRO A 116 -8.39 16.05 -7.49
N ALA A 117 -8.06 14.81 -7.14
CA ALA A 117 -6.88 14.52 -6.35
C ALA A 117 -5.57 14.77 -7.11
N LYS A 118 -5.53 14.52 -8.43
CA LYS A 118 -4.37 14.87 -9.27
C LYS A 118 -4.13 16.37 -9.29
N GLN A 119 -5.20 17.16 -9.46
CA GLN A 119 -5.11 18.63 -9.45
C GLN A 119 -4.56 19.15 -8.13
N LEU A 120 -5.08 18.67 -6.99
CA LEU A 120 -4.61 19.04 -5.66
C LEU A 120 -3.11 18.72 -5.46
N LEU A 121 -2.68 17.53 -5.88
CA LEU A 121 -1.27 17.13 -5.76
C LEU A 121 -0.36 18.00 -6.67
N ALA A 122 -0.80 18.33 -7.87
CA ALA A 122 -0.05 19.18 -8.79
C ALA A 122 0.11 20.62 -8.24
N GLU A 123 -0.93 21.19 -7.65
CA GLU A 123 -0.88 22.52 -7.01
C GLU A 123 0.09 22.52 -5.81
N ARG A 124 0.05 21.48 -4.97
CA ARG A 124 1.00 21.32 -3.86
C ARG A 124 2.43 21.29 -4.35
N ASP A 125 2.69 20.52 -5.39
CA ASP A 125 4.04 20.33 -5.92
C ASP A 125 4.56 21.61 -6.62
N ALA A 126 3.70 22.38 -7.27
CA ALA A 126 4.03 23.69 -7.81
C ALA A 126 4.42 24.68 -6.69
N LYS A 127 3.59 24.81 -5.67
CA LYS A 127 3.89 25.65 -4.49
C LYS A 127 5.18 25.25 -3.78
N ALA A 128 5.49 23.96 -3.71
CA ALA A 128 6.73 23.46 -3.11
C ALA A 128 7.97 23.83 -3.95
N LYS A 129 7.86 23.80 -5.27
CA LYS A 129 8.93 24.23 -6.19
C LYS A 129 9.21 25.73 -6.10
N GLU A 130 8.14 26.55 -6.07
CA GLU A 130 8.25 28.01 -5.92
C GLU A 130 8.96 28.39 -4.60
N LYS A 131 8.54 27.77 -3.49
CA LYS A 131 9.21 27.97 -2.17
C LYS A 131 10.67 27.60 -2.18
N LYS A 132 11.04 26.50 -2.83
CA LYS A 132 12.45 26.09 -2.97
C LYS A 132 13.26 27.04 -3.85
N ALA A 133 12.68 27.57 -4.91
CA ALA A 133 13.32 28.55 -5.78
C ALA A 133 13.56 29.86 -5.03
N ALA A 134 12.55 30.39 -4.33
CA ALA A 134 12.68 31.59 -3.51
C ALA A 134 13.72 31.45 -2.40
N ALA A 135 13.77 30.28 -1.72
CA ALA A 135 14.77 30.02 -0.68
C ALA A 135 16.21 29.97 -1.24
N LYS A 136 16.42 29.50 -2.46
CA LYS A 136 17.73 29.51 -3.11
C LYS A 136 18.22 30.92 -3.45
N GLN A 137 17.29 31.82 -3.85
CA GLN A 137 17.64 33.21 -4.16
C GLN A 137 18.00 34.04 -2.92
N LEU A 138 17.54 33.64 -1.73
CA LEU A 138 17.86 34.31 -0.47
C LEU A 138 19.22 33.93 0.12
N VAL A 139 19.83 32.86 -0.38
CA VAL A 139 21.15 32.33 0.13
C VAL A 139 22.30 32.59 -0.86
N SER A 140 21.98 33.09 -2.03
CA SER A 140 22.96 33.55 -3.03
C SER A 140 23.21 35.06 -2.92
#